data_47b850e3676d022403f69ba3b749e629
#
_entry.id   47b850e3676d022403f69ba3b749e629
#
_cell.length_a   1.000
_cell.length_b   1.000
_cell.length_c   1.000
_cell.angle_alpha   90.00
_cell.angle_beta   90.00
_cell.angle_gamma   90.00
#
_symmetry.space_group_name_H-M   'P 1'
#
loop_
_entity.id
_entity.type
_entity.pdbx_description
1 polymer ?
#
loop_
_entity_poly.entity_id
_entity_poly.type
_entity_poly.pdbx_seq_one_letter_code
_entity_poly.pdbx_strand_id
1 'polypeptide(L)'
;MSEPRVAAVVVTYDALPWIEKCLDSLASVETVVVDNGSSDGTVAFVRERFPEVRLVESENRGLGAGWNTGVRATASTYVLLLNADAWLSDGALERLCDFADTRPRAAVVGPRLVNPDGTLQPSVRGYPTPWRLATEYFFLRKLAPGSSALNSFYGGGFGHDEVREVEVVMGACMLLRREAIAEVGECDEDYFLFSEETDWCFRFREAGWEVVFFPGAECVHVRGASHSGRLYRENLRGHLLFLWKHRGAREAERARRVLLASLRLRGLVFRGERGRTYRDGAAWLASGDTAALIRR
;
A
#
# COMPACT_ATOMS: atom_id res chain seq x y z
N MET A 1 -21.55 18.26 -18.81
CA MET A 1 -20.22 18.64 -18.27
C MET A 1 -19.34 17.44 -18.50
N SER A 2 -18.13 17.60 -19.02
CA SER A 2 -17.17 16.49 -19.14
C SER A 2 -16.77 16.02 -17.75
N GLU A 3 -16.63 14.71 -17.56
CA GLU A 3 -16.10 14.15 -16.31
C GLU A 3 -14.71 14.73 -16.03
N PRO A 4 -14.37 15.00 -14.75
CA PRO A 4 -13.03 15.46 -14.41
C PRO A 4 -11.99 14.40 -14.78
N ARG A 5 -10.81 14.82 -15.23
CA ARG A 5 -9.74 13.91 -15.63
C ARG A 5 -9.26 13.04 -14.47
N VAL A 6 -9.16 13.63 -13.27
CA VAL A 6 -8.67 12.95 -12.07
C VAL A 6 -9.40 13.47 -10.84
N ALA A 7 -9.66 12.59 -9.89
CA ALA A 7 -10.05 12.93 -8.52
C ALA A 7 -9.11 12.22 -7.54
N ALA A 8 -8.85 12.85 -6.39
CA ALA A 8 -8.01 12.28 -5.34
C ALA A 8 -8.86 11.67 -4.23
N VAL A 9 -8.41 10.56 -3.69
CA VAL A 9 -8.95 9.90 -2.50
C VAL A 9 -7.85 9.80 -1.46
N VAL A 10 -8.08 10.41 -0.31
CA VAL A 10 -7.19 10.40 0.85
C VAL A 10 -7.89 9.68 1.98
N VAL A 11 -7.36 8.55 2.42
CA VAL A 11 -7.86 7.87 3.63
C VAL A 11 -7.03 8.32 4.81
N THR A 12 -7.69 8.76 5.87
CA THR A 12 -7.03 9.28 7.07
C THR A 12 -7.45 8.54 8.34
N TYR A 13 -6.51 8.40 9.26
CA TYR A 13 -6.70 7.92 10.63
C TYR A 13 -5.61 8.49 11.52
N ASP A 14 -5.96 9.44 12.41
CA ASP A 14 -5.03 10.15 13.30
C ASP A 14 -3.83 10.77 12.54
N ALA A 15 -4.11 11.57 11.51
CA ALA A 15 -3.10 12.13 10.60
C ALA A 15 -2.89 13.64 10.73
N LEU A 16 -3.32 14.27 11.83
CA LEU A 16 -3.24 15.72 12.06
C LEU A 16 -1.85 16.32 11.76
N PRO A 17 -0.72 15.66 12.05
CA PRO A 17 0.60 16.23 11.77
C PRO A 17 0.95 16.36 10.26
N TRP A 18 0.22 15.65 9.38
CA TRP A 18 0.61 15.50 7.98
C TRP A 18 -0.45 15.93 6.98
N ILE A 19 -1.73 15.87 7.37
CA ILE A 19 -2.89 16.04 6.48
C ILE A 19 -2.89 17.39 5.74
N GLU A 20 -2.36 18.46 6.36
CA GLU A 20 -2.27 19.78 5.72
C GLU A 20 -1.40 19.72 4.46
N LYS A 21 -0.18 19.20 4.56
CA LYS A 21 0.72 19.08 3.40
C LYS A 21 0.16 18.19 2.31
N CYS A 22 -0.52 17.12 2.71
CA CYS A 22 -1.19 16.22 1.78
C CYS A 22 -2.23 16.98 0.97
N LEU A 23 -3.15 17.67 1.63
CA LEU A 23 -4.25 18.39 0.97
C LEU A 23 -3.78 19.62 0.21
N ASP A 24 -2.79 20.37 0.71
CA ASP A 24 -2.18 21.49 -0.02
C ASP A 24 -1.62 21.04 -1.38
N SER A 25 -1.03 19.83 -1.45
CA SER A 25 -0.52 19.28 -2.72
C SER A 25 -1.62 18.90 -3.72
N LEU A 26 -2.88 18.90 -3.29
CA LEU A 26 -4.08 18.56 -4.06
C LEU A 26 -5.02 19.75 -4.29
N ALA A 27 -4.59 20.98 -4.02
CA ALA A 27 -5.43 22.19 -3.98
C ALA A 27 -6.27 22.46 -5.25
N SER A 28 -5.86 21.92 -6.42
CA SER A 28 -6.58 22.08 -7.69
C SER A 28 -7.36 20.83 -8.13
N VAL A 29 -7.48 19.82 -7.25
CA VAL A 29 -8.03 18.50 -7.57
C VAL A 29 -9.29 18.24 -6.77
N GLU A 30 -10.34 17.73 -7.43
CA GLU A 30 -11.50 17.20 -6.69
C GLU A 30 -11.01 16.14 -5.70
N THR A 31 -11.14 16.41 -4.40
CA THR A 31 -10.59 15.56 -3.35
C THR A 31 -11.67 15.05 -2.42
N VAL A 32 -11.67 13.75 -2.18
CA VAL A 32 -12.48 13.08 -1.16
C VAL A 32 -11.55 12.61 -0.05
N VAL A 33 -11.75 13.10 1.16
CA VAL A 33 -11.11 12.59 2.37
C VAL A 33 -12.06 11.61 3.05
N VAL A 34 -11.61 10.39 3.26
CA VAL A 34 -12.35 9.37 4.03
C VAL A 34 -11.66 9.21 5.37
N ASP A 35 -12.32 9.67 6.43
CA ASP A 35 -11.83 9.54 7.79
C ASP A 35 -12.28 8.22 8.41
N ASN A 36 -11.34 7.39 8.80
CA ASN A 36 -11.59 6.08 9.42
C ASN A 36 -11.70 6.18 10.95
N GLY A 37 -12.31 7.24 11.48
CA GLY A 37 -12.56 7.42 12.91
C GLY A 37 -11.37 8.02 13.67
N SER A 38 -10.77 9.08 13.16
CA SER A 38 -9.71 9.84 13.83
C SER A 38 -10.18 10.45 15.15
N SER A 39 -9.30 10.47 16.13
CA SER A 39 -9.52 11.05 17.47
C SER A 39 -8.60 12.22 17.80
N ASP A 40 -7.62 12.52 16.97
CA ASP A 40 -6.56 13.50 17.20
C ASP A 40 -6.91 14.93 16.76
N GLY A 41 -8.14 15.17 16.25
CA GLY A 41 -8.57 16.46 15.73
C GLY A 41 -8.46 16.60 14.20
N THR A 42 -8.01 15.58 13.48
CA THR A 42 -7.89 15.57 12.00
C THR A 42 -9.19 16.03 11.31
N VAL A 43 -10.35 15.47 11.73
CA VAL A 43 -11.66 15.79 11.15
C VAL A 43 -12.01 17.29 11.31
N ALA A 44 -11.82 17.84 12.50
CA ALA A 44 -12.09 19.27 12.77
C ALA A 44 -11.17 20.16 11.92
N PHE A 45 -9.89 19.82 11.86
CA PHE A 45 -8.91 20.53 11.06
C PHE A 45 -9.25 20.55 9.57
N VAL A 46 -9.60 19.39 8.98
CA VAL A 46 -9.97 19.29 7.56
C VAL A 46 -11.22 20.15 7.26
N ARG A 47 -12.26 20.09 8.10
CA ARG A 47 -13.48 20.91 7.92
C ARG A 47 -13.23 22.40 7.96
N GLU A 48 -12.35 22.85 8.85
CA GLU A 48 -12.05 24.28 9.03
C GLU A 48 -11.13 24.81 7.92
N ARG A 49 -10.07 24.05 7.60
CA ARG A 49 -8.98 24.52 6.74
C ARG A 49 -9.21 24.25 5.25
N PHE A 50 -9.99 23.19 4.93
CA PHE A 50 -10.25 22.70 3.57
C PHE A 50 -11.76 22.50 3.33
N PRO A 51 -12.57 23.54 3.39
CA PRO A 51 -14.03 23.43 3.28
C PRO A 51 -14.51 22.96 1.89
N GLU A 52 -13.66 23.05 0.86
CA GLU A 52 -13.91 22.54 -0.50
C GLU A 52 -13.75 21.04 -0.63
N VAL A 53 -13.06 20.41 0.31
CA VAL A 53 -12.80 18.96 0.29
C VAL A 53 -14.05 18.20 0.77
N ARG A 54 -14.42 17.17 0.02
CA ARG A 54 -15.51 16.29 0.45
C ARG A 54 -15.03 15.34 1.55
N LEU A 55 -15.39 15.61 2.79
CA LEU A 55 -15.09 14.77 3.95
C LEU A 55 -16.18 13.73 4.18
N VAL A 56 -15.80 12.45 4.25
CA VAL A 56 -16.64 11.30 4.58
C VAL A 56 -16.12 10.65 5.85
N GLU A 57 -16.89 10.69 6.92
CA GLU A 57 -16.56 10.00 8.17
C GLU A 57 -17.10 8.58 8.13
N SER A 58 -16.31 7.59 8.49
CA SER A 58 -16.65 6.17 8.48
C SER A 58 -16.05 5.42 9.66
N GLU A 59 -16.59 4.24 9.95
CA GLU A 59 -15.92 3.30 10.84
C GLU A 59 -14.64 2.77 10.21
N ASN A 60 -13.60 2.53 11.04
CA ASN A 60 -12.36 1.96 10.58
C ASN A 60 -12.50 0.47 10.23
N ARG A 61 -12.80 0.20 8.97
CA ARG A 61 -12.87 -1.15 8.40
C ARG A 61 -11.60 -1.54 7.64
N GLY A 62 -10.57 -0.71 7.69
CA GLY A 62 -9.30 -0.88 7.01
C GLY A 62 -9.08 0.09 5.85
N LEU A 63 -7.86 0.10 5.31
CA LEU A 63 -7.45 1.05 4.27
C LEU A 63 -8.20 0.82 2.96
N GLY A 64 -8.32 -0.43 2.51
CA GLY A 64 -9.02 -0.79 1.28
C GLY A 64 -10.51 -0.39 1.31
N ALA A 65 -11.20 -0.55 2.45
CA ALA A 65 -12.58 -0.10 2.62
C ALA A 65 -12.70 1.44 2.51
N GLY A 66 -11.74 2.18 3.06
CA GLY A 66 -11.65 3.62 2.90
C GLY A 66 -11.44 4.02 1.43
N TRP A 67 -10.54 3.36 0.72
CA TRP A 67 -10.33 3.57 -0.72
C TRP A 67 -11.61 3.33 -1.51
N ASN A 68 -12.29 2.22 -1.28
CA ASN A 68 -13.56 1.91 -1.97
C ASN A 68 -14.61 2.99 -1.73
N THR A 69 -14.73 3.48 -0.50
CA THR A 69 -15.65 4.57 -0.14
C THR A 69 -15.34 5.84 -0.93
N GLY A 70 -14.05 6.22 -1.01
CA GLY A 70 -13.62 7.38 -1.79
C GLY A 70 -13.79 7.20 -3.30
N VAL A 71 -13.44 6.03 -3.84
CA VAL A 71 -13.60 5.70 -5.28
C VAL A 71 -15.06 5.81 -5.71
N ARG A 72 -16.00 5.29 -4.91
CA ARG A 72 -17.44 5.39 -5.16
C ARG A 72 -17.96 6.83 -5.09
N ALA A 73 -17.28 7.69 -4.34
CA ALA A 73 -17.67 9.10 -4.17
C ALA A 73 -17.15 10.02 -5.29
N THR A 74 -16.38 9.50 -6.25
CA THR A 74 -15.78 10.24 -7.38
C THR A 74 -16.25 9.66 -8.73
N ALA A 75 -16.19 10.48 -9.79
CA ALA A 75 -16.60 10.12 -11.15
C ALA A 75 -15.58 10.57 -12.21
N SER A 76 -14.30 10.44 -11.95
CA SER A 76 -13.21 10.86 -12.83
C SER A 76 -12.65 9.72 -13.66
N THR A 77 -11.94 10.03 -14.76
CA THR A 77 -11.23 9.04 -15.59
C THR A 77 -10.15 8.30 -14.80
N TYR A 78 -9.42 9.04 -13.96
CA TYR A 78 -8.40 8.51 -13.05
C TYR A 78 -8.76 8.79 -11.61
N VAL A 79 -8.35 7.89 -10.72
CA VAL A 79 -8.44 8.09 -9.27
C VAL A 79 -7.02 8.04 -8.70
N LEU A 80 -6.60 9.13 -8.06
CA LEU A 80 -5.37 9.15 -7.30
C LEU A 80 -5.67 8.68 -5.86
N LEU A 81 -5.09 7.56 -5.44
CA LEU A 81 -5.03 7.19 -4.03
C LEU A 81 -3.76 7.79 -3.43
N LEU A 82 -3.90 8.56 -2.38
CA LEU A 82 -2.80 9.21 -1.68
C LEU A 82 -2.95 9.01 -0.17
N ASN A 83 -1.90 8.56 0.49
CA ASN A 83 -1.89 8.46 1.94
C ASN A 83 -1.91 9.86 2.58
N ALA A 84 -2.54 9.98 3.75
CA ALA A 84 -2.62 11.24 4.49
C ALA A 84 -1.26 11.77 4.98
N ASP A 85 -0.23 10.92 5.02
CA ASP A 85 1.17 11.26 5.34
C ASP A 85 2.08 11.33 4.10
N ALA A 86 1.49 11.58 2.93
CA ALA A 86 2.18 11.75 1.66
C ALA A 86 1.74 13.03 0.95
N TRP A 87 2.58 13.61 0.10
CA TRP A 87 2.25 14.78 -0.74
C TRP A 87 3.01 14.74 -2.06
N LEU A 88 2.38 15.25 -3.09
CA LEU A 88 2.95 15.32 -4.44
C LEU A 88 3.93 16.48 -4.57
N SER A 89 5.01 16.27 -5.32
CA SER A 89 5.85 17.37 -5.81
C SER A 89 5.12 18.14 -6.93
N ASP A 90 5.49 19.40 -7.15
CA ASP A 90 4.88 20.28 -8.16
C ASP A 90 4.78 19.60 -9.53
N GLY A 91 3.58 19.62 -10.11
CA GLY A 91 3.29 19.05 -11.43
C GLY A 91 3.36 17.52 -11.50
N ALA A 92 3.49 16.81 -10.37
CA ALA A 92 3.61 15.36 -10.37
C ALA A 92 2.31 14.68 -10.81
N LEU A 93 1.16 15.22 -10.43
CA LEU A 93 -0.13 14.64 -10.80
C LEU A 93 -0.39 14.75 -12.31
N GLU A 94 -0.14 15.91 -12.90
CA GLU A 94 -0.25 16.12 -14.34
C GLU A 94 0.64 15.15 -15.10
N ARG A 95 1.92 15.01 -14.68
CA ARG A 95 2.85 14.05 -15.29
C ARG A 95 2.38 12.60 -15.16
N LEU A 96 1.77 12.21 -14.03
CA LEU A 96 1.18 10.88 -13.86
C LEU A 96 0.02 10.65 -14.83
N CYS A 97 -0.89 11.61 -14.95
CA CYS A 97 -2.03 11.52 -15.85
C CYS A 97 -1.59 11.50 -17.32
N ASP A 98 -0.65 12.38 -17.70
CA ASP A 98 -0.11 12.43 -19.07
C ASP A 98 0.58 11.12 -19.45
N PHE A 99 1.35 10.56 -18.52
CA PHE A 99 1.97 9.26 -18.73
C PHE A 99 0.92 8.14 -18.87
N ALA A 100 -0.12 8.12 -18.02
CA ALA A 100 -1.18 7.13 -18.07
C ALA A 100 -1.98 7.20 -19.39
N ASP A 101 -2.15 8.40 -19.99
CA ASP A 101 -2.78 8.57 -21.30
C ASP A 101 -1.96 7.94 -22.43
N THR A 102 -0.63 7.91 -22.31
CA THR A 102 0.25 7.24 -23.29
C THR A 102 0.25 5.72 -23.16
N ARG A 103 -0.35 5.18 -22.08
CA ARG A 103 -0.39 3.74 -21.78
C ARG A 103 -1.81 3.26 -21.47
N PRO A 104 -2.64 3.01 -22.48
CA PRO A 104 -4.05 2.64 -22.29
C PRO A 104 -4.26 1.37 -21.43
N ARG A 105 -3.26 0.48 -21.40
CA ARG A 105 -3.32 -0.75 -20.59
C ARG A 105 -2.78 -0.59 -19.16
N ALA A 106 -2.29 0.58 -18.76
CA ALA A 106 -1.88 0.83 -17.38
C ALA A 106 -3.12 1.03 -16.49
N ALA A 107 -3.42 0.04 -15.65
CA ALA A 107 -4.41 0.15 -14.58
C ALA A 107 -3.90 0.98 -13.43
N VAL A 108 -2.62 0.83 -13.11
CA VAL A 108 -1.96 1.48 -11.97
C VAL A 108 -0.66 2.10 -12.41
N VAL A 109 -0.47 3.38 -12.07
CA VAL A 109 0.82 4.10 -12.23
C VAL A 109 1.27 4.59 -10.87
N GLY A 110 2.43 4.10 -10.40
CA GLY A 110 3.05 4.53 -9.15
C GLY A 110 4.23 5.46 -9.38
N PRO A 111 4.32 6.61 -8.69
CA PRO A 111 5.44 7.54 -8.80
C PRO A 111 6.68 7.04 -8.07
N ARG A 112 7.78 7.74 -8.27
CA ARG A 112 8.95 7.67 -7.42
C ARG A 112 8.60 8.20 -6.02
N LEU A 113 8.78 7.36 -5.01
CA LEU A 113 8.62 7.79 -3.63
C LEU A 113 9.97 8.23 -3.05
N VAL A 114 9.93 9.32 -2.29
CA VAL A 114 11.07 9.82 -1.53
C VAL A 114 10.71 10.03 -0.06
N ASN A 115 11.68 9.92 0.82
CA ASN A 115 11.55 10.31 2.21
C ASN A 115 11.54 11.84 2.33
N PRO A 116 11.09 12.44 3.45
CA PRO A 116 11.13 13.91 3.64
C PRO A 116 12.53 14.53 3.52
N ASP A 117 13.59 13.75 3.66
CA ASP A 117 14.98 14.18 3.49
C ASP A 117 15.46 14.09 2.01
N GLY A 118 14.58 13.76 1.07
CA GLY A 118 14.86 13.60 -0.36
C GLY A 118 15.51 12.26 -0.74
N THR A 119 15.81 11.39 0.20
CA THR A 119 16.37 10.06 -0.13
C THR A 119 15.31 9.14 -0.74
N LEU A 120 15.74 8.27 -1.66
CA LEU A 120 14.86 7.32 -2.31
C LEU A 120 14.15 6.41 -1.30
N GLN A 121 12.83 6.30 -1.46
CA GLN A 121 12.03 5.31 -0.77
C GLN A 121 11.62 4.21 -1.76
N PRO A 122 12.24 2.99 -1.72
CA PRO A 122 11.88 1.92 -2.64
C PRO A 122 10.38 1.58 -2.53
N SER A 123 9.64 1.78 -3.63
CA SER A 123 8.18 1.69 -3.68
C SER A 123 7.66 0.51 -4.50
N VAL A 124 8.54 -0.25 -5.13
CA VAL A 124 8.18 -1.45 -5.88
C VAL A 124 8.26 -2.68 -4.98
N ARG A 125 7.29 -3.59 -5.13
CA ARG A 125 7.24 -4.85 -4.38
C ARG A 125 6.98 -6.01 -5.33
N GLY A 126 7.43 -7.20 -4.91
CA GLY A 126 7.02 -8.46 -5.51
C GLY A 126 5.89 -9.12 -4.71
N TYR A 127 5.09 -9.97 -5.36
CA TYR A 127 4.07 -10.74 -4.64
C TYR A 127 4.68 -11.63 -3.56
N PRO A 128 4.02 -11.81 -2.42
CA PRO A 128 4.51 -12.72 -1.40
C PRO A 128 4.57 -14.15 -1.95
N THR A 129 5.71 -14.80 -1.72
CA THR A 129 5.91 -16.25 -1.91
C THR A 129 6.64 -16.78 -0.70
N PRO A 130 6.58 -18.09 -0.39
CA PRO A 130 7.36 -18.64 0.74
C PRO A 130 8.85 -18.30 0.65
N TRP A 131 9.43 -18.30 -0.57
CA TRP A 131 10.84 -17.94 -0.77
C TRP A 131 11.11 -16.43 -0.50
N ARG A 132 10.32 -15.54 -1.08
CA ARG A 132 10.46 -14.09 -0.85
C ARG A 132 10.28 -13.73 0.63
N LEU A 133 9.32 -14.37 1.31
CA LEU A 133 9.15 -14.21 2.76
C LEU A 133 10.35 -14.77 3.52
N ALA A 134 10.92 -15.92 3.11
CA ALA A 134 12.14 -16.42 3.71
C ALA A 134 13.29 -15.42 3.56
N THR A 135 13.54 -14.90 2.36
CA THR A 135 14.64 -13.96 2.11
C THR A 135 14.49 -12.67 2.93
N GLU A 136 13.26 -12.18 3.13
CA GLU A 136 13.00 -11.01 3.97
C GLU A 136 13.12 -11.32 5.45
N TYR A 137 12.40 -12.34 5.90
CA TYR A 137 12.27 -12.61 7.33
C TYR A 137 13.49 -13.32 7.97
N PHE A 138 14.36 -13.97 7.19
CA PHE A 138 15.68 -14.44 7.63
C PHE A 138 16.81 -13.43 7.30
N PHE A 139 16.49 -12.23 6.81
CA PHE A 139 17.47 -11.18 6.44
C PHE A 139 18.42 -11.60 5.30
N LEU A 140 18.12 -12.62 4.52
CA LEU A 140 19.00 -13.10 3.44
C LEU A 140 19.23 -12.02 2.37
N ARG A 141 18.22 -11.13 2.13
CA ARG A 141 18.35 -9.99 1.22
C ARG A 141 19.49 -9.03 1.58
N LYS A 142 19.90 -8.98 2.86
CA LYS A 142 21.02 -8.13 3.31
C LYS A 142 22.38 -8.66 2.88
N LEU A 143 22.48 -9.96 2.56
CA LEU A 143 23.72 -10.58 2.07
C LEU A 143 24.03 -10.15 0.64
N ALA A 144 23.00 -9.87 -0.17
CA ALA A 144 23.16 -9.40 -1.54
C ALA A 144 21.97 -8.48 -1.93
N PRO A 145 22.01 -7.18 -1.51
CA PRO A 145 20.89 -6.25 -1.71
C PRO A 145 20.50 -6.03 -3.17
N GLY A 146 21.45 -6.12 -4.10
CA GLY A 146 21.23 -6.01 -5.54
C GLY A 146 20.75 -7.30 -6.21
N SER A 147 20.67 -8.42 -5.48
CA SER A 147 20.30 -9.71 -6.05
C SER A 147 18.80 -9.81 -6.32
N SER A 148 18.43 -10.07 -7.56
CA SER A 148 17.04 -10.39 -7.93
C SER A 148 16.52 -11.67 -7.27
N ALA A 149 17.39 -12.61 -6.89
CA ALA A 149 17.02 -13.84 -6.21
C ALA A 149 16.77 -13.65 -4.71
N LEU A 150 17.62 -12.88 -4.02
CA LEU A 150 17.57 -12.70 -2.57
C LEU A 150 16.79 -11.46 -2.13
N ASN A 151 16.57 -10.49 -3.02
CA ASN A 151 15.85 -9.25 -2.72
C ASN A 151 14.69 -8.99 -3.69
N SER A 152 14.12 -10.03 -4.31
CA SER A 152 13.02 -9.89 -5.27
C SER A 152 11.73 -9.34 -4.64
N PHE A 153 11.58 -9.41 -3.33
CA PHE A 153 10.41 -8.84 -2.63
C PHE A 153 10.41 -7.31 -2.65
N TYR A 154 11.58 -6.67 -2.71
CA TYR A 154 11.74 -5.21 -2.75
C TYR A 154 12.34 -4.71 -4.08
N GLY A 155 12.14 -5.46 -5.17
CA GLY A 155 12.65 -5.07 -6.49
C GLY A 155 14.19 -5.04 -6.55
N GLY A 156 14.87 -6.02 -5.93
CA GLY A 156 16.33 -6.03 -5.84
C GLY A 156 17.04 -5.77 -7.16
N GLY A 157 17.98 -4.83 -7.15
CA GLY A 157 18.69 -4.36 -8.33
C GLY A 157 17.96 -3.32 -9.18
N PHE A 158 16.75 -2.91 -8.79
CA PHE A 158 16.03 -1.85 -9.47
C PHE A 158 16.35 -0.46 -8.88
N GLY A 159 16.93 0.42 -9.71
CA GLY A 159 17.38 1.77 -9.31
C GLY A 159 16.24 2.76 -9.08
N HIS A 160 15.01 2.48 -9.49
CA HIS A 160 13.86 3.39 -9.48
C HIS A 160 14.11 4.67 -10.31
N ASP A 161 14.83 4.54 -11.42
CA ASP A 161 15.27 5.62 -12.33
C ASP A 161 14.74 5.46 -13.77
N GLU A 162 14.06 4.36 -14.05
CA GLU A 162 13.46 4.07 -15.35
C GLU A 162 11.98 3.65 -15.22
N VAL A 163 11.21 3.84 -16.30
CA VAL A 163 9.84 3.30 -16.40
C VAL A 163 9.91 1.78 -16.43
N ARG A 164 9.15 1.13 -15.56
CA ARG A 164 9.15 -0.34 -15.49
C ARG A 164 7.77 -0.89 -15.17
N GLU A 165 7.35 -1.92 -15.91
CA GLU A 165 6.25 -2.76 -15.46
C GLU A 165 6.67 -3.58 -14.26
N VAL A 166 5.86 -3.56 -13.21
CA VAL A 166 6.18 -4.16 -11.91
C VAL A 166 5.04 -5.03 -11.40
N GLU A 167 5.30 -5.85 -10.40
CA GLU A 167 4.24 -6.66 -9.80
C GLU A 167 3.31 -5.79 -8.93
N VAL A 168 3.90 -4.91 -8.12
CA VAL A 168 3.17 -4.07 -7.15
C VAL A 168 3.88 -2.73 -7.00
N VAL A 169 3.13 -1.64 -6.99
CA VAL A 169 3.55 -0.35 -6.47
C VAL A 169 2.97 -0.12 -5.08
N MET A 170 3.67 0.61 -4.22
CA MET A 170 3.23 0.86 -2.85
C MET A 170 1.98 1.74 -2.80
N GLY A 171 1.02 1.38 -1.95
CA GLY A 171 -0.25 2.09 -1.76
C GLY A 171 -0.16 3.52 -1.23
N ALA A 172 1.04 4.03 -0.94
CA ALA A 172 1.24 5.40 -0.48
C ALA A 172 0.83 6.46 -1.52
N CYS A 173 1.04 6.16 -2.82
CA CYS A 173 0.58 6.98 -3.93
C CYS A 173 0.39 6.10 -5.17
N MET A 174 -0.84 5.99 -5.66
CA MET A 174 -1.20 5.22 -6.85
C MET A 174 -2.21 5.98 -7.69
N LEU A 175 -1.91 6.23 -8.97
CA LEU A 175 -2.91 6.66 -9.95
C LEU A 175 -3.56 5.42 -10.56
N LEU A 176 -4.87 5.30 -10.42
CA LEU A 176 -5.68 4.19 -10.91
C LEU A 176 -6.55 4.61 -12.10
N ARG A 177 -6.65 3.75 -13.10
CA ARG A 177 -7.60 3.93 -14.21
C ARG A 177 -8.97 3.41 -13.80
N ARG A 178 -10.01 4.25 -13.88
CA ARG A 178 -11.38 3.87 -13.49
C ARG A 178 -11.93 2.70 -14.31
N GLU A 179 -11.64 2.65 -15.60
CA GLU A 179 -12.04 1.54 -16.47
C GLU A 179 -11.51 0.20 -15.94
N ALA A 180 -10.24 0.15 -15.50
CA ALA A 180 -9.66 -1.04 -14.92
C ALA A 180 -10.33 -1.43 -13.59
N ILE A 181 -10.69 -0.44 -12.75
CA ILE A 181 -11.47 -0.70 -11.52
C ILE A 181 -12.85 -1.28 -11.87
N ALA A 182 -13.52 -0.74 -12.89
CA ALA A 182 -14.84 -1.22 -13.30
C ALA A 182 -14.80 -2.67 -13.82
N GLU A 183 -13.71 -3.06 -14.51
CA GLU A 183 -13.52 -4.42 -15.04
C GLU A 183 -13.15 -5.42 -13.94
N VAL A 184 -12.20 -5.07 -13.06
CA VAL A 184 -11.58 -5.99 -12.08
C VAL A 184 -12.32 -6.00 -10.76
N GLY A 185 -13.08 -4.95 -10.46
CA GLY A 185 -13.73 -4.73 -9.19
C GLY A 185 -12.87 -3.93 -8.21
N GLU A 186 -13.49 -3.57 -7.10
CA GLU A 186 -12.93 -2.75 -6.04
C GLU A 186 -11.83 -3.46 -5.25
N CYS A 187 -11.16 -2.72 -4.38
CA CYS A 187 -10.19 -3.25 -3.44
C CYS A 187 -10.84 -4.27 -2.50
N ASP A 188 -10.14 -5.35 -2.19
CA ASP A 188 -10.66 -6.42 -1.34
C ASP A 188 -10.63 -6.01 0.15
N GLU A 189 -11.80 -5.89 0.75
CA GLU A 189 -11.98 -5.44 2.14
C GLU A 189 -11.64 -6.51 3.21
N ASP A 190 -11.30 -7.74 2.81
CA ASP A 190 -10.77 -8.73 3.74
C ASP A 190 -9.37 -8.34 4.28
N TYR A 191 -8.66 -7.48 3.56
CA TYR A 191 -7.42 -6.86 4.06
C TYR A 191 -7.76 -5.63 4.89
N PHE A 192 -7.32 -5.63 6.17
CA PHE A 192 -7.51 -4.44 7.02
C PHE A 192 -6.46 -3.38 6.73
N LEU A 193 -5.21 -3.79 6.71
CA LEU A 193 -4.05 -2.97 6.40
C LEU A 193 -2.92 -3.88 5.93
N PHE A 194 -2.18 -3.45 4.92
CA PHE A 194 -1.14 -4.19 4.20
C PHE A 194 -1.66 -5.31 3.32
N SER A 195 -1.09 -5.41 2.13
CA SER A 195 -1.39 -6.34 1.05
C SER A 195 -2.70 -6.09 0.29
N GLU A 196 -3.51 -5.10 0.66
CA GLU A 196 -4.68 -4.66 -0.11
C GLU A 196 -4.28 -4.16 -1.51
N GLU A 197 -3.25 -3.33 -1.61
CA GLU A 197 -2.68 -2.88 -2.88
C GLU A 197 -2.03 -4.03 -3.64
N THR A 198 -1.42 -4.96 -2.92
CA THR A 198 -0.77 -6.14 -3.50
C THR A 198 -1.80 -7.06 -4.16
N ASP A 199 -2.92 -7.31 -3.51
CA ASP A 199 -4.05 -8.06 -4.04
C ASP A 199 -4.65 -7.37 -5.27
N TRP A 200 -4.87 -6.06 -5.18
CA TRP A 200 -5.46 -5.30 -6.26
C TRP A 200 -4.56 -5.25 -7.50
N CYS A 201 -3.27 -5.00 -7.34
CA CYS A 201 -2.28 -5.07 -8.40
C CYS A 201 -2.22 -6.47 -9.03
N PHE A 202 -2.31 -7.53 -8.22
CA PHE A 202 -2.36 -8.90 -8.72
C PHE A 202 -3.59 -9.13 -9.60
N ARG A 203 -4.78 -8.75 -9.14
CA ARG A 203 -6.03 -8.91 -9.91
C ARG A 203 -6.04 -8.11 -11.20
N PHE A 204 -5.51 -6.87 -11.20
CA PHE A 204 -5.33 -6.09 -12.43
C PHE A 204 -4.45 -6.83 -13.44
N ARG A 205 -3.32 -7.39 -13.00
CA ARG A 205 -2.42 -8.13 -13.89
C ARG A 205 -3.00 -9.44 -14.39
N GLU A 206 -3.73 -10.17 -13.59
CA GLU A 206 -4.45 -11.38 -14.03
C GLU A 206 -5.53 -11.07 -15.09
N ALA A 207 -6.13 -9.88 -15.05
CA ALA A 207 -7.04 -9.38 -16.07
C ALA A 207 -6.31 -8.80 -17.32
N GLY A 208 -4.96 -8.85 -17.35
CA GLY A 208 -4.14 -8.38 -18.47
C GLY A 208 -3.87 -6.89 -18.46
N TRP A 209 -4.14 -6.17 -17.37
CA TRP A 209 -3.73 -4.79 -17.16
C TRP A 209 -2.27 -4.70 -16.72
N GLU A 210 -1.64 -3.55 -16.97
CA GLU A 210 -0.29 -3.24 -16.52
C GLU A 210 -0.30 -2.52 -15.17
N VAL A 211 0.69 -2.83 -14.33
CA VAL A 211 1.06 -2.05 -13.14
C VAL A 211 2.43 -1.44 -13.41
N VAL A 212 2.54 -0.13 -13.44
CA VAL A 212 3.72 0.57 -13.94
C VAL A 212 4.31 1.49 -12.89
N PHE A 213 5.61 1.39 -12.68
CA PHE A 213 6.40 2.39 -11.95
C PHE A 213 6.86 3.48 -12.93
N PHE A 214 6.63 4.75 -12.57
CA PHE A 214 6.98 5.93 -13.37
C PHE A 214 7.85 6.91 -12.57
N PRO A 215 9.13 7.03 -12.86
CA PRO A 215 10.05 7.92 -12.14
C PRO A 215 9.90 9.41 -12.50
N GLY A 216 9.14 9.74 -13.55
CA GLY A 216 8.92 11.13 -13.99
C GLY A 216 8.01 11.95 -13.08
N ALA A 217 7.35 11.32 -12.11
CA ALA A 217 6.59 11.96 -11.06
C ALA A 217 7.16 11.58 -9.69
N GLU A 218 7.14 12.51 -8.73
CA GLU A 218 7.66 12.29 -7.40
C GLU A 218 6.60 12.57 -6.32
N CYS A 219 6.56 11.73 -5.31
CA CYS A 219 5.73 11.88 -4.14
C CYS A 219 6.58 11.68 -2.89
N VAL A 220 6.50 12.64 -1.96
CA VAL A 220 7.11 12.50 -0.63
C VAL A 220 6.18 11.67 0.26
N HIS A 221 6.72 10.71 1.00
CA HIS A 221 5.95 9.90 1.92
C HIS A 221 6.68 9.73 3.26
N VAL A 222 6.00 10.08 4.34
CA VAL A 222 6.51 9.90 5.69
C VAL A 222 6.21 8.47 6.13
N ARG A 223 7.26 7.65 6.28
CA ARG A 223 7.05 6.28 6.76
C ARG A 223 6.42 6.30 8.15
N GLY A 224 5.19 5.83 8.22
CA GLY A 224 4.42 5.75 9.45
C GLY A 224 4.92 4.71 10.45
N ALA A 225 4.41 4.79 11.67
CA ALA A 225 4.72 3.95 12.83
C ALA A 225 4.18 2.49 12.74
N SER A 226 4.00 1.93 11.55
CA SER A 226 3.23 0.72 11.26
C SER A 226 3.92 -0.61 11.63
N HIS A 227 4.83 -0.67 12.60
CA HIS A 227 5.69 -1.85 12.75
C HIS A 227 5.56 -2.58 14.08
N SER A 228 4.60 -2.25 14.95
CA SER A 228 4.45 -2.89 16.26
C SER A 228 3.03 -3.41 16.54
N GLY A 229 2.93 -4.37 17.44
CA GLY A 229 1.65 -4.83 17.98
C GLY A 229 0.69 -5.42 16.95
N ARG A 230 -0.55 -4.91 16.92
CA ARG A 230 -1.64 -5.37 16.04
C ARG A 230 -1.28 -5.21 14.56
N LEU A 231 -0.66 -4.10 14.17
CA LEU A 231 -0.33 -3.81 12.78
C LEU A 231 0.72 -4.79 12.22
N TYR A 232 1.65 -5.24 13.06
CA TYR A 232 2.59 -6.27 12.65
C TYR A 232 1.90 -7.61 12.34
N ARG A 233 0.86 -7.97 13.11
CA ARG A 233 0.05 -9.17 12.85
C ARG A 233 -0.77 -9.02 11.56
N GLU A 234 -1.34 -7.85 11.30
CA GLU A 234 -2.05 -7.58 10.05
C GLU A 234 -1.13 -7.73 8.83
N ASN A 235 0.12 -7.28 8.92
CA ASN A 235 1.10 -7.50 7.85
C ASN A 235 1.35 -9.01 7.60
N LEU A 236 1.54 -9.79 8.66
CA LEU A 236 1.70 -11.24 8.53
C LEU A 236 0.44 -11.91 7.96
N ARG A 237 -0.73 -11.47 8.44
CA ARG A 237 -2.03 -11.94 7.97
C ARG A 237 -2.24 -11.63 6.49
N GLY A 238 -1.91 -10.42 6.04
CA GLY A 238 -2.02 -10.01 4.66
C GLY A 238 -1.23 -10.93 3.71
N HIS A 239 0.01 -11.27 4.05
CA HIS A 239 0.80 -12.23 3.26
C HIS A 239 0.15 -13.62 3.20
N LEU A 240 -0.36 -14.11 4.32
CA LEU A 240 -1.02 -15.43 4.37
C LEU A 240 -2.35 -15.43 3.60
N LEU A 241 -3.14 -14.35 3.73
CA LEU A 241 -4.41 -14.18 3.04
C LEU A 241 -4.20 -14.11 1.52
N PHE A 242 -3.22 -13.33 1.05
CA PHE A 242 -2.86 -13.26 -0.36
C PHE A 242 -2.51 -14.65 -0.92
N LEU A 243 -1.64 -15.38 -0.25
CA LEU A 243 -1.25 -16.70 -0.69
C LEU A 243 -2.42 -17.69 -0.65
N TRP A 244 -3.28 -17.60 0.35
CA TRP A 244 -4.48 -18.42 0.45
C TRP A 244 -5.41 -18.20 -0.73
N LYS A 245 -5.72 -16.92 -1.07
CA LYS A 245 -6.63 -16.55 -2.14
C LYS A 245 -6.08 -16.90 -3.53
N HIS A 246 -4.80 -16.65 -3.76
CA HIS A 246 -4.23 -16.69 -5.11
C HIS A 246 -3.31 -17.88 -5.39
N ARG A 247 -2.82 -18.59 -4.37
CA ARG A 247 -1.88 -19.72 -4.54
C ARG A 247 -2.33 -21.00 -3.80
N GLY A 248 -3.42 -20.88 -3.04
CA GLY A 248 -4.04 -21.98 -2.33
C GLY A 248 -3.45 -22.30 -0.97
N ALA A 249 -4.19 -23.10 -0.21
CA ALA A 249 -3.92 -23.42 1.18
C ALA A 249 -2.52 -23.99 1.47
N ARG A 250 -1.97 -24.78 0.54
CA ARG A 250 -0.63 -25.40 0.72
C ARG A 250 0.49 -24.36 0.72
N GLU A 251 0.44 -23.38 -0.20
CA GLU A 251 1.45 -22.33 -0.27
C GLU A 251 1.31 -21.34 0.91
N ALA A 252 0.10 -21.02 1.31
CA ALA A 252 -0.14 -20.22 2.51
C ALA A 252 0.41 -20.91 3.78
N GLU A 253 0.20 -22.21 3.93
CA GLU A 253 0.73 -22.97 5.07
C GLU A 253 2.26 -23.09 5.04
N ARG A 254 2.87 -23.23 3.86
CA ARG A 254 4.34 -23.18 3.71
C ARG A 254 4.89 -21.83 4.17
N ALA A 255 4.25 -20.73 3.74
CA ALA A 255 4.62 -19.37 4.16
C ALA A 255 4.46 -19.17 5.66
N ARG A 256 3.35 -19.66 6.27
CA ARG A 256 3.15 -19.61 7.73
C ARG A 256 4.31 -20.29 8.48
N ARG A 257 4.73 -21.47 8.03
CA ARG A 257 5.87 -22.19 8.67
C ARG A 257 7.17 -21.42 8.53
N VAL A 258 7.44 -20.84 7.37
CA VAL A 258 8.61 -19.98 7.12
C VAL A 258 8.59 -18.76 8.06
N LEU A 259 7.46 -18.04 8.13
CA LEU A 259 7.29 -16.90 9.01
C LEU A 259 7.46 -17.29 10.49
N LEU A 260 6.83 -18.38 10.93
CA LEU A 260 6.94 -18.86 12.29
C LEU A 260 8.39 -19.19 12.67
N ALA A 261 9.11 -19.93 11.82
CA ALA A 261 10.51 -20.27 12.07
C ALA A 261 11.40 -19.02 12.15
N SER A 262 11.22 -18.09 11.23
CA SER A 262 12.00 -16.85 11.21
C SER A 262 11.71 -15.95 12.42
N LEU A 263 10.44 -15.81 12.84
CA LEU A 263 10.09 -15.00 14.00
C LEU A 263 10.54 -15.62 15.32
N ARG A 264 10.54 -16.95 15.44
CA ARG A 264 11.15 -17.63 16.58
C ARG A 264 12.64 -17.30 16.69
N LEU A 265 13.39 -17.41 15.56
CA LEU A 265 14.81 -17.07 15.53
C LEU A 265 15.03 -15.58 15.88
N ARG A 266 14.26 -14.68 15.27
CA ARG A 266 14.34 -13.23 15.58
C ARG A 266 14.01 -12.95 17.05
N GLY A 267 13.01 -13.63 17.62
CA GLY A 267 12.62 -13.47 19.03
C GLY A 267 13.70 -13.89 20.03
N LEU A 268 14.63 -14.79 19.61
CA LEU A 268 15.83 -15.17 20.40
C LEU A 268 16.96 -14.15 20.27
N VAL A 269 17.16 -13.59 19.06
CA VAL A 269 18.27 -12.69 18.76
C VAL A 269 18.01 -11.26 19.23
N PHE A 270 16.79 -10.74 19.01
CA PHE A 270 16.45 -9.35 19.31
C PHE A 270 15.85 -9.20 20.73
N ARG A 271 16.22 -8.14 21.41
CA ARG A 271 15.75 -7.80 22.77
C ARG A 271 14.79 -6.58 22.73
N GLY A 272 14.26 -6.21 23.88
CA GLY A 272 13.39 -5.04 24.04
C GLY A 272 12.06 -5.19 23.29
N GLU A 273 11.49 -4.07 22.86
CA GLU A 273 10.19 -4.02 22.15
C GLU A 273 10.19 -4.82 20.85
N ARG A 274 11.24 -4.67 20.06
CA ARG A 274 11.39 -5.41 18.80
C ARG A 274 11.40 -6.92 19.00
N GLY A 275 12.09 -7.41 20.03
CA GLY A 275 12.07 -8.84 20.38
C GLY A 275 10.71 -9.30 20.88
N ARG A 276 9.97 -8.45 21.62
CA ARG A 276 8.58 -8.73 22.01
C ARG A 276 7.68 -8.87 20.78
N THR A 277 7.71 -7.92 19.85
CA THR A 277 6.94 -7.95 18.60
C THR A 277 7.14 -9.28 17.84
N TYR A 278 8.39 -9.75 17.73
CA TYR A 278 8.67 -11.01 17.05
C TYR A 278 8.14 -12.23 17.81
N ARG A 279 8.28 -12.26 19.13
CA ARG A 279 7.73 -13.37 19.95
C ARG A 279 6.20 -13.40 19.89
N ASP A 280 5.55 -12.25 19.96
CA ASP A 280 4.09 -12.13 19.86
C ASP A 280 3.57 -12.55 18.49
N GLY A 281 4.27 -12.16 17.42
CA GLY A 281 3.99 -12.62 16.06
C GLY A 281 4.18 -14.14 15.91
N ALA A 282 5.24 -14.70 16.49
CA ALA A 282 5.48 -16.14 16.48
C ALA A 282 4.40 -16.91 17.28
N ALA A 283 4.01 -16.39 18.44
CA ALA A 283 2.93 -16.97 19.26
C ALA A 283 1.60 -16.95 18.50
N TRP A 284 1.27 -15.83 17.84
CA TRP A 284 0.09 -15.72 16.99
C TRP A 284 0.12 -16.73 15.83
N LEU A 285 1.24 -16.85 15.10
CA LEU A 285 1.37 -17.83 14.01
C LEU A 285 1.29 -19.29 14.48
N ALA A 286 1.61 -19.55 15.75
CA ALA A 286 1.53 -20.88 16.35
C ALA A 286 0.14 -21.20 16.94
N SER A 287 -0.75 -20.22 17.09
CA SER A 287 -2.05 -20.40 17.76
C SER A 287 -3.11 -21.11 16.91
N GLY A 288 -2.85 -21.31 15.62
CA GLY A 288 -3.78 -21.98 14.71
C GLY A 288 -3.14 -22.34 13.36
N ASP A 289 -3.90 -23.01 12.53
CA ASP A 289 -3.57 -23.21 11.12
C ASP A 289 -3.82 -21.90 10.31
N THR A 290 -3.38 -21.91 9.06
CA THR A 290 -3.53 -20.72 8.21
C THR A 290 -4.99 -20.31 8.05
N ALA A 291 -5.92 -21.26 7.90
CA ALA A 291 -7.34 -20.96 7.72
C ALA A 291 -7.94 -20.24 8.95
N ALA A 292 -7.54 -20.62 10.16
CA ALA A 292 -7.95 -19.95 11.38
C ALA A 292 -7.37 -18.54 11.52
N LEU A 293 -6.10 -18.35 11.13
CA LEU A 293 -5.39 -17.07 11.27
C LEU A 293 -5.85 -15.98 10.28
N ILE A 294 -6.33 -16.36 9.08
CA ILE A 294 -6.82 -15.41 8.09
C ILE A 294 -8.28 -15.02 8.26
N ARG A 295 -9.09 -15.74 9.02
CA ARG A 295 -10.47 -15.37 9.36
C ARG A 295 -10.46 -14.13 10.25
N ARG A 296 -11.33 -13.18 9.97
CA ARG A 296 -11.61 -12.02 10.81
C ARG A 296 -12.73 -12.31 11.77
#